data_f940491178b366be5faa929316934b64
#
_entry.id   f940491178b366be5faa929316934b64
#
_cell.length_a   1.000
_cell.length_b   1.000
_cell.length_c   1.000
_cell.angle_alpha   90.00
_cell.angle_beta   90.00
_cell.angle_gamma   90.00
#
_symmetry.space_group_name_H-M   'P 1'
#
loop_
_entity.id
_entity.type
_entity.pdbx_description
1 polymer ?
#
loop_
_entity_poly.entity_id
_entity_poly.type
_entity_poly.pdbx_seq_one_letter_code
_entity_poly.pdbx_strand_id
1 'polypeptide(L)'
;MELRQVKGNTWVLDSWELIPLYKLDAHRCVLLDTGTWDQRDELEAALDAAGLDPVAILCSHAHMDHMGSNAYFQKTRGTQVIMSLGEAAQIMSPLGIQLQYYNFNMGAFGQYPELGTAPCLPDRILLPGEREIEIGGAQFEILPTPGHTIDHISVRTPDDVLYLADAMMTGRILHHAKFPYAISVGEYLDTLVKLREVKAAE
;
A
#
# COMPACT_ATOMS: atom_id res chain seq x y z
N MET A 1 13.46 5.02 10.59
CA MET A 1 12.04 4.67 10.88
C MET A 1 11.97 3.95 12.22
N GLU A 2 11.00 4.27 13.08
CA GLU A 2 10.77 3.58 14.36
C GLU A 2 9.67 2.52 14.18
N LEU A 3 9.91 1.31 14.72
CA LEU A 3 8.93 0.22 14.67
C LEU A 3 8.09 0.24 15.94
N ARG A 4 6.78 0.49 15.82
CA ARG A 4 5.82 0.59 16.91
C ARG A 4 4.73 -0.47 16.80
N GLN A 5 4.41 -1.14 17.90
CA GLN A 5 3.28 -2.08 17.97
C GLN A 5 1.95 -1.33 17.96
N VAL A 6 1.04 -1.76 17.13
CA VAL A 6 -0.36 -1.30 17.12
C VAL A 6 -1.20 -2.24 17.98
N LYS A 7 -1.26 -3.53 17.61
CA LYS A 7 -2.01 -4.55 18.34
C LYS A 7 -1.51 -5.94 17.94
N GLY A 8 -1.33 -6.83 18.91
CA GLY A 8 -0.92 -8.21 18.62
C GLY A 8 0.34 -8.28 17.77
N ASN A 9 0.24 -8.91 16.60
CA ASN A 9 1.31 -9.02 15.61
C ASN A 9 1.30 -7.90 14.56
N THR A 10 0.36 -6.97 14.66
CA THR A 10 0.28 -5.78 13.79
C THR A 10 1.12 -4.65 14.35
N TRP A 11 2.05 -4.17 13.52
CA TRP A 11 3.02 -3.13 13.84
C TRP A 11 3.00 -2.06 12.75
N VAL A 12 3.63 -0.94 13.01
CA VAL A 12 3.79 0.15 12.03
C VAL A 12 5.20 0.71 12.11
N LEU A 13 5.77 1.01 10.96
CA LEU A 13 6.98 1.82 10.81
C LEU A 13 6.56 3.27 10.62
N ASP A 14 7.01 4.14 11.55
CA ASP A 14 6.76 5.57 11.46
C ASP A 14 7.64 6.17 10.35
N SER A 15 7.00 6.63 9.30
CA SER A 15 7.59 7.37 8.20
C SER A 15 6.66 8.52 7.78
N TRP A 16 6.95 9.19 6.67
CA TRP A 16 6.03 10.19 6.12
C TRP A 16 4.64 9.58 5.89
N GLU A 17 4.58 8.45 5.17
CA GLU A 17 3.43 7.56 5.14
C GLU A 17 3.69 6.43 6.14
N LEU A 18 2.72 6.15 6.99
CA LEU A 18 2.81 5.02 7.89
C LEU A 18 2.88 3.72 7.09
N ILE A 19 3.89 2.90 7.36
CA ILE A 19 4.03 1.58 6.71
C ILE A 19 3.66 0.50 7.71
N PRO A 20 2.42 -0.01 7.68
CA PRO A 20 2.03 -1.09 8.57
C PRO A 20 2.64 -2.42 8.13
N LEU A 21 2.83 -3.29 9.10
CA LEU A 21 3.25 -4.66 8.84
C LEU A 21 2.59 -5.63 9.82
N TYR A 22 2.45 -6.87 9.39
CA TYR A 22 2.00 -7.97 10.23
C TYR A 22 3.12 -9.01 10.39
N LYS A 23 3.55 -9.26 11.63
CA LYS A 23 4.56 -10.28 11.93
C LYS A 23 3.93 -11.67 11.86
N LEU A 24 4.40 -12.50 10.94
CA LEU A 24 4.01 -13.90 10.84
C LEU A 24 4.66 -14.73 11.95
N ASP A 25 5.90 -14.39 12.27
CA ASP A 25 6.69 -14.98 13.34
C ASP A 25 7.83 -14.03 13.78
N ALA A 26 8.86 -14.55 14.43
CA ALA A 26 9.99 -13.75 14.92
C ALA A 26 10.85 -13.15 13.81
N HIS A 27 10.77 -13.68 12.57
CA HIS A 27 11.67 -13.33 11.47
C HIS A 27 10.94 -12.92 10.19
N ARG A 28 9.66 -13.26 10.02
CA ARG A 28 8.93 -13.01 8.80
C ARG A 28 7.78 -12.04 9.02
N CYS A 29 7.55 -11.19 8.04
CA CYS A 29 6.41 -10.27 8.05
C CYS A 29 5.76 -10.12 6.68
N VAL A 30 4.54 -9.57 6.69
CA VAL A 30 3.83 -9.05 5.52
C VAL A 30 3.82 -7.55 5.67
N LEU A 31 4.32 -6.82 4.67
CA LEU A 31 4.18 -5.37 4.59
C LEU A 31 2.82 -5.00 4.01
N LEU A 32 2.21 -3.96 4.55
CA LEU A 32 1.06 -3.29 3.96
C LEU A 32 1.57 -1.97 3.38
N ASP A 33 1.82 -1.97 2.05
CA ASP A 33 2.55 -0.94 1.33
C ASP A 33 4.06 -0.86 1.66
N THR A 34 4.80 0.00 0.93
CA THR A 34 6.27 0.13 1.04
C THR A 34 6.78 1.57 1.04
N GLY A 35 5.88 2.56 1.18
CA GLY A 35 6.27 3.97 1.16
C GLY A 35 6.84 4.44 -0.17
N THR A 36 7.50 5.59 -0.16
CA THR A 36 8.15 6.19 -1.32
C THR A 36 9.49 5.51 -1.64
N TRP A 37 9.93 5.65 -2.88
CA TRP A 37 11.22 5.12 -3.34
C TRP A 37 12.44 5.65 -2.56
N ASP A 38 12.45 6.91 -2.22
CA ASP A 38 13.54 7.57 -1.49
C ASP A 38 13.65 7.12 -0.03
N GLN A 39 12.59 6.60 0.55
CA GLN A 39 12.57 6.02 1.90
C GLN A 39 13.00 4.54 1.96
N ARG A 40 13.28 3.93 0.81
CA ARG A 40 13.62 2.51 0.68
C ARG A 40 14.73 2.05 1.62
N ASP A 41 15.85 2.78 1.64
CA ASP A 41 17.02 2.40 2.44
C ASP A 41 16.73 2.49 3.93
N GLU A 42 15.90 3.44 4.36
CA GLU A 42 15.44 3.56 5.74
C GLU A 42 14.48 2.43 6.12
N LEU A 43 13.56 2.06 5.20
CA LEU A 43 12.64 0.93 5.40
C LEU A 43 13.43 -0.38 5.53
N GLU A 44 14.37 -0.62 4.63
CA GLU A 44 15.22 -1.81 4.66
C GLU A 44 16.03 -1.89 5.96
N ALA A 45 16.69 -0.80 6.36
CA ALA A 45 17.47 -0.74 7.59
C ALA A 45 16.60 -0.97 8.84
N ALA A 46 15.36 -0.48 8.85
CA ALA A 46 14.45 -0.70 9.98
C ALA A 46 13.99 -2.17 10.08
N LEU A 47 13.72 -2.82 8.96
CA LEU A 47 13.39 -4.25 8.90
C LEU A 47 14.57 -5.10 9.36
N ASP A 48 15.78 -4.80 8.88
CA ASP A 48 17.01 -5.51 9.27
C ASP A 48 17.31 -5.36 10.75
N ALA A 49 17.18 -4.15 11.29
CA ALA A 49 17.36 -3.89 12.73
C ALA A 49 16.34 -4.65 13.60
N ALA A 50 15.14 -4.88 13.06
CA ALA A 50 14.09 -5.66 13.72
C ALA A 50 14.25 -7.18 13.50
N GLY A 51 15.20 -7.62 12.66
CA GLY A 51 15.38 -9.03 12.27
C GLY A 51 14.22 -9.59 11.45
N LEU A 52 13.51 -8.72 10.69
CA LEU A 52 12.32 -9.07 9.93
C LEU A 52 12.62 -9.14 8.44
N ASP A 53 12.19 -10.23 7.80
CA ASP A 53 12.23 -10.42 6.36
C ASP A 53 10.81 -10.33 5.78
N PRO A 54 10.53 -9.38 4.87
CA PRO A 54 9.22 -9.25 4.26
C PRO A 54 9.02 -10.35 3.22
N VAL A 55 8.18 -11.34 3.51
CA VAL A 55 7.86 -12.43 2.59
C VAL A 55 6.81 -12.04 1.56
N ALA A 56 5.97 -11.06 1.89
CA ALA A 56 4.98 -10.50 0.97
C ALA A 56 4.74 -9.02 1.25
N ILE A 57 4.31 -8.33 0.21
CA ILE A 57 3.77 -6.97 0.23
C ILE A 57 2.32 -7.07 -0.25
N LEU A 58 1.37 -6.72 0.59
CA LEU A 58 -0.03 -6.56 0.22
C LEU A 58 -0.28 -5.07 0.00
N CYS A 59 -0.21 -4.65 -1.26
CA CYS A 59 -0.21 -3.25 -1.65
C CYS A 59 -1.64 -2.73 -1.84
N SER A 60 -1.94 -1.60 -1.20
CA SER A 60 -3.27 -1.00 -1.20
C SER A 60 -3.65 -0.44 -2.57
N HIS A 61 -2.73 0.25 -3.23
CA HIS A 61 -2.93 0.87 -4.54
C HIS A 61 -1.62 1.26 -5.21
N ALA A 62 -1.69 1.78 -6.43
CA ALA A 62 -0.54 2.00 -7.32
C ALA A 62 0.10 3.40 -7.22
N HIS A 63 -0.16 4.18 -6.15
CA HIS A 63 0.53 5.44 -5.96
C HIS A 63 1.97 5.24 -5.45
N MET A 64 2.87 6.15 -5.84
CA MET A 64 4.33 6.02 -5.61
C MET A 64 4.72 6.03 -4.15
N ASP A 65 3.95 6.70 -3.31
CA ASP A 65 4.11 6.79 -1.87
C ASP A 65 3.61 5.54 -1.12
N HIS A 66 2.99 4.60 -1.84
CA HIS A 66 2.54 3.31 -1.30
C HIS A 66 3.29 2.12 -1.90
N MET A 67 3.66 2.20 -3.18
CA MET A 67 4.31 1.09 -3.89
C MET A 67 5.78 1.33 -4.26
N GLY A 68 6.37 2.43 -3.79
CA GLY A 68 7.66 2.93 -4.24
C GLY A 68 8.80 1.93 -4.17
N SER A 69 8.78 1.02 -3.21
CA SER A 69 9.85 0.03 -3.02
C SER A 69 9.45 -1.40 -3.39
N ASN A 70 8.25 -1.63 -3.96
CA ASN A 70 7.76 -2.98 -4.29
C ASN A 70 8.76 -3.76 -5.19
N ALA A 71 9.15 -3.16 -6.32
CA ALA A 71 10.08 -3.78 -7.26
C ALA A 71 11.46 -4.07 -6.64
N TYR A 72 11.90 -3.23 -5.72
CA TYR A 72 13.17 -3.42 -5.02
C TYR A 72 13.12 -4.66 -4.13
N PHE A 73 12.15 -4.77 -3.23
CA PHE A 73 12.02 -5.92 -2.34
C PHE A 73 11.74 -7.22 -3.11
N GLN A 74 10.91 -7.16 -4.16
CA GLN A 74 10.69 -8.31 -5.03
C GLN A 74 12.01 -8.83 -5.63
N LYS A 75 12.85 -7.92 -6.12
CA LYS A 75 14.12 -8.29 -6.78
C LYS A 75 15.21 -8.72 -5.79
N THR A 76 15.34 -8.04 -4.66
CA THR A 76 16.48 -8.22 -3.74
C THR A 76 16.22 -9.26 -2.66
N ARG A 77 14.95 -9.42 -2.23
CA ARG A 77 14.57 -10.35 -1.16
C ARG A 77 13.62 -11.47 -1.60
N GLY A 78 13.17 -11.44 -2.87
CA GLY A 78 12.18 -12.41 -3.35
C GLY A 78 10.80 -12.22 -2.72
N THR A 79 10.53 -11.03 -2.20
CA THR A 79 9.25 -10.67 -1.58
C THR A 79 8.13 -10.75 -2.61
N GLN A 80 7.05 -11.46 -2.31
CA GLN A 80 5.89 -11.53 -3.21
C GLN A 80 5.13 -10.20 -3.20
N VAL A 81 4.81 -9.66 -4.37
CA VAL A 81 3.97 -8.47 -4.53
C VAL A 81 2.54 -8.90 -4.87
N ILE A 82 1.59 -8.45 -4.05
CA ILE A 82 0.17 -8.79 -4.15
C ILE A 82 -0.62 -7.50 -4.29
N MET A 83 -1.45 -7.38 -5.32
CA MET A 83 -2.25 -6.18 -5.62
C MET A 83 -3.59 -6.55 -6.24
N SER A 84 -4.56 -5.64 -6.16
CA SER A 84 -5.80 -5.73 -6.94
C SER A 84 -5.54 -5.61 -8.44
N LEU A 85 -6.45 -6.12 -9.26
CA LEU A 85 -6.29 -6.21 -10.73
C LEU A 85 -6.10 -4.83 -11.37
N GLY A 86 -6.93 -3.85 -10.99
CA GLY A 86 -6.87 -2.51 -11.56
C GLY A 86 -5.58 -1.77 -11.20
N GLU A 87 -5.07 -1.95 -9.99
CA GLU A 87 -3.82 -1.35 -9.53
C GLU A 87 -2.61 -2.06 -10.16
N ALA A 88 -2.63 -3.39 -10.24
CA ALA A 88 -1.59 -4.16 -10.92
C ALA A 88 -1.36 -3.71 -12.36
N ALA A 89 -2.45 -3.47 -13.11
CA ALA A 89 -2.37 -3.01 -14.49
C ALA A 89 -1.61 -1.68 -14.64
N GLN A 90 -1.63 -0.82 -13.63
CA GLN A 90 -0.96 0.47 -13.65
C GLN A 90 0.56 0.34 -13.42
N ILE A 91 0.99 -0.57 -12.53
CA ILE A 91 2.41 -0.68 -12.17
C ILE A 91 3.21 -1.63 -13.06
N MET A 92 2.53 -2.44 -13.88
CA MET A 92 3.19 -3.39 -14.78
C MET A 92 3.95 -2.70 -15.92
N SER A 93 3.71 -1.42 -16.18
CA SER A 93 4.43 -0.68 -17.21
C SER A 93 4.76 0.74 -16.78
N PRO A 94 5.92 1.28 -17.23
CA PRO A 94 6.26 2.68 -16.99
C PRO A 94 5.20 3.65 -17.52
N LEU A 95 4.53 3.28 -18.61
CA LEU A 95 3.48 4.11 -19.21
C LEU A 95 2.26 4.25 -18.27
N GLY A 96 1.85 3.18 -17.60
CA GLY A 96 0.75 3.23 -16.63
C GLY A 96 1.04 4.21 -15.50
N ILE A 97 2.23 4.12 -14.91
CA ILE A 97 2.69 5.04 -13.85
C ILE A 97 2.72 6.48 -14.36
N GLN A 98 3.24 6.71 -15.57
CA GLN A 98 3.32 8.04 -16.17
C GLN A 98 1.93 8.65 -16.40
N LEU A 99 0.99 7.88 -16.90
CA LEU A 99 -0.37 8.36 -17.18
C LEU A 99 -1.09 8.80 -15.91
N GLN A 100 -0.85 8.12 -14.81
CA GLN A 100 -1.46 8.42 -13.53
C GLN A 100 -1.04 9.80 -12.98
N TYR A 101 0.25 10.13 -13.06
CA TYR A 101 0.80 11.33 -12.43
C TYR A 101 0.91 12.53 -13.35
N TYR A 102 1.08 12.32 -14.64
CA TYR A 102 1.48 13.41 -15.55
C TYR A 102 0.42 13.81 -16.56
N ASN A 103 -0.77 13.24 -16.50
CA ASN A 103 -1.86 13.58 -17.45
C ASN A 103 -1.37 13.69 -18.90
N PHE A 104 -0.57 12.70 -19.36
CA PHE A 104 0.07 12.67 -20.67
C PHE A 104 1.18 13.74 -20.90
N ASN A 105 1.56 14.50 -19.88
CA ASN A 105 2.67 15.45 -20.02
C ASN A 105 4.02 14.71 -19.88
N MET A 106 4.43 14.05 -20.95
CA MET A 106 5.66 13.27 -21.01
C MET A 106 6.92 14.10 -20.78
N GLY A 107 6.86 15.44 -20.95
CA GLY A 107 8.00 16.33 -20.71
C GLY A 107 8.33 16.49 -19.23
N ALA A 108 7.38 16.31 -18.34
CA ALA A 108 7.62 16.41 -16.89
C ALA A 108 8.31 15.16 -16.32
N PHE A 109 8.14 14.00 -16.94
CA PHE A 109 8.69 12.72 -16.44
C PHE A 109 10.21 12.71 -16.31
N GLY A 110 10.92 13.33 -17.26
CA GLY A 110 12.38 13.43 -17.21
C GLY A 110 12.92 14.41 -16.16
N GLN A 111 12.06 15.20 -15.52
CA GLN A 111 12.48 16.19 -14.50
C GLN A 111 12.48 15.60 -13.08
N TYR A 112 11.82 14.46 -12.88
CA TYR A 112 11.68 13.80 -11.58
C TYR A 112 12.00 12.30 -11.69
N PRO A 113 13.28 11.94 -11.98
CA PRO A 113 13.68 10.55 -12.11
C PRO A 113 13.48 9.75 -10.80
N GLU A 114 13.49 10.43 -9.65
CA GLU A 114 13.17 9.88 -8.34
C GLU A 114 11.71 9.42 -8.21
N LEU A 115 10.82 9.98 -9.01
CA LEU A 115 9.44 9.51 -9.13
C LEU A 115 9.32 8.27 -10.01
N GLY A 116 10.43 7.87 -10.64
CA GLY A 116 10.52 6.68 -11.48
C GLY A 116 10.53 5.41 -10.66
N THR A 117 9.42 5.11 -10.00
CA THR A 117 9.21 3.78 -9.43
C THR A 117 9.43 2.74 -10.52
N ALA A 118 10.29 1.76 -10.26
CA ALA A 118 10.54 0.72 -11.23
C ALA A 118 9.26 -0.08 -11.47
N PRO A 119 8.95 -0.44 -12.72
CA PRO A 119 7.83 -1.33 -13.00
C PRO A 119 7.96 -2.62 -12.21
N CYS A 120 6.84 -3.10 -11.71
CA CYS A 120 6.76 -4.33 -10.94
C CYS A 120 5.70 -5.25 -11.55
N LEU A 121 6.02 -6.53 -11.70
CA LEU A 121 5.03 -7.55 -12.04
C LEU A 121 4.55 -8.17 -10.74
N PRO A 122 3.30 -7.92 -10.31
CA PRO A 122 2.78 -8.57 -9.11
C PRO A 122 2.79 -10.09 -9.26
N ASP A 123 3.22 -10.80 -8.22
CA ASP A 123 3.26 -12.26 -8.17
C ASP A 123 1.85 -12.85 -8.01
N ARG A 124 0.97 -12.09 -7.35
CA ARG A 124 -0.43 -12.46 -7.14
C ARG A 124 -1.33 -11.25 -7.40
N ILE A 125 -2.29 -11.43 -8.29
CA ILE A 125 -3.34 -10.44 -8.58
C ILE A 125 -4.62 -10.88 -7.88
N LEU A 126 -5.16 -9.99 -7.03
CA LEU A 126 -6.48 -10.17 -6.42
C LEU A 126 -7.54 -9.84 -7.45
N LEU A 127 -8.40 -10.83 -7.74
CA LEU A 127 -9.48 -10.67 -8.71
C LEU A 127 -10.72 -10.03 -8.06
N PRO A 128 -11.57 -9.38 -8.87
CA PRO A 128 -12.82 -8.82 -8.36
C PRO A 128 -13.66 -9.88 -7.63
N GLY A 129 -14.05 -9.58 -6.40
CA GLY A 129 -14.82 -10.51 -5.55
C GLY A 129 -14.01 -11.26 -4.51
N GLU A 130 -12.68 -11.31 -4.62
CA GLU A 130 -11.85 -11.85 -3.55
C GLU A 130 -11.89 -10.92 -2.34
N ARG A 131 -12.20 -11.48 -1.17
CA ARG A 131 -12.37 -10.74 0.08
C ARG A 131 -11.41 -11.18 1.17
N GLU A 132 -10.63 -12.19 0.90
CA GLU A 132 -9.70 -12.78 1.85
C GLU A 132 -8.48 -13.30 1.12
N ILE A 133 -7.34 -13.25 1.78
CA ILE A 133 -6.10 -13.87 1.31
C ILE A 133 -5.33 -14.44 2.49
N GLU A 134 -4.83 -15.65 2.32
CA GLU A 134 -3.91 -16.27 3.26
C GLU A 134 -2.46 -16.02 2.82
N ILE A 135 -1.64 -15.51 3.72
CA ILE A 135 -0.21 -15.28 3.50
C ILE A 135 0.56 -15.86 4.70
N GLY A 136 1.37 -16.88 4.46
CA GLY A 136 2.19 -17.49 5.49
C GLY A 136 1.43 -18.08 6.67
N GLY A 137 0.18 -18.50 6.47
CA GLY A 137 -0.73 -19.03 7.49
C GLY A 137 -1.57 -17.98 8.21
N ALA A 138 -1.41 -16.70 7.87
CA ALA A 138 -2.21 -15.60 8.41
C ALA A 138 -3.29 -15.17 7.41
N GLN A 139 -4.52 -15.00 7.88
CA GLN A 139 -5.68 -14.63 7.06
C GLN A 139 -5.91 -13.11 7.11
N PHE A 140 -5.87 -12.46 5.96
CA PHE A 140 -6.16 -11.03 5.80
C PHE A 140 -7.51 -10.86 5.11
N GLU A 141 -8.33 -9.91 5.60
CA GLU A 141 -9.55 -9.50 4.91
C GLU A 141 -9.26 -8.36 3.95
N ILE A 142 -9.81 -8.44 2.74
CA ILE A 142 -9.68 -7.43 1.69
C ILE A 142 -10.99 -6.66 1.56
N LEU A 143 -10.95 -5.38 1.84
CA LEU A 143 -12.08 -4.48 1.69
C LEU A 143 -11.86 -3.62 0.43
N PRO A 144 -12.65 -3.77 -0.63
CA PRO A 144 -12.62 -2.83 -1.75
C PRO A 144 -13.07 -1.44 -1.31
N THR A 145 -12.20 -0.48 -1.52
CA THR A 145 -12.40 0.93 -1.15
C THR A 145 -12.07 1.86 -2.30
N PRO A 146 -12.74 1.67 -3.48
CA PRO A 146 -12.46 2.47 -4.67
C PRO A 146 -12.82 3.94 -4.48
N GLY A 147 -12.28 4.79 -5.33
CA GLY A 147 -12.56 6.22 -5.40
C GLY A 147 -11.30 7.06 -5.35
N HIS A 148 -10.38 6.82 -4.42
CA HIS A 148 -9.04 7.41 -4.45
C HIS A 148 -8.30 6.93 -5.69
N THR A 149 -8.18 5.63 -5.89
CA THR A 149 -7.83 5.00 -7.15
C THR A 149 -8.94 4.03 -7.60
N ILE A 150 -8.79 3.45 -8.79
CA ILE A 150 -9.87 2.71 -9.45
C ILE A 150 -10.20 1.38 -8.75
N ASP A 151 -9.21 0.73 -8.16
CA ASP A 151 -9.34 -0.60 -7.55
C ASP A 151 -8.61 -0.67 -6.20
N HIS A 152 -8.64 0.48 -5.49
CA HIS A 152 -8.06 0.64 -4.16
C HIS A 152 -8.63 -0.38 -3.18
N ILE A 153 -7.77 -0.94 -2.34
CA ILE A 153 -8.16 -1.85 -1.25
C ILE A 153 -7.69 -1.33 0.10
N SER A 154 -8.52 -1.55 1.10
CA SER A 154 -8.12 -1.50 2.51
C SER A 154 -7.93 -2.93 3.02
N VAL A 155 -7.10 -3.10 4.03
CA VAL A 155 -6.71 -4.43 4.54
C VAL A 155 -6.99 -4.52 6.03
N ARG A 156 -7.70 -5.59 6.45
CA ARG A 156 -7.84 -5.93 7.86
C ARG A 156 -6.86 -7.05 8.19
N THR A 157 -6.03 -6.82 9.20
CA THR A 157 -5.09 -7.83 9.70
C THR A 157 -5.80 -8.88 10.58
N PRO A 158 -5.16 -10.03 10.83
CA PRO A 158 -5.71 -11.04 11.75
C PRO A 158 -5.96 -10.53 13.18
N ASP A 159 -5.32 -9.43 13.57
CA ASP A 159 -5.52 -8.80 14.89
C ASP A 159 -6.71 -7.82 14.93
N ASP A 160 -7.51 -7.77 13.85
CA ASP A 160 -8.62 -6.83 13.72
C ASP A 160 -8.18 -5.35 13.69
N VAL A 161 -7.01 -5.08 13.11
CA VAL A 161 -6.53 -3.73 12.79
C VAL A 161 -6.84 -3.45 11.32
N LEU A 162 -7.49 -2.32 11.05
CA LEU A 162 -7.89 -1.94 9.69
C LEU A 162 -6.95 -0.87 9.13
N TYR A 163 -6.17 -1.26 8.15
CA TYR A 163 -5.37 -0.34 7.34
C TYR A 163 -6.22 0.23 6.20
N LEU A 164 -6.49 1.50 6.26
CA LEU A 164 -7.35 2.20 5.29
C LEU A 164 -6.58 2.78 4.12
N ALA A 165 -5.28 2.97 4.26
CA ALA A 165 -4.46 3.72 3.28
C ALA A 165 -5.17 5.03 2.90
N ASP A 166 -5.30 5.34 1.62
CA ASP A 166 -5.88 6.59 1.13
C ASP A 166 -7.40 6.55 0.91
N ALA A 167 -8.06 5.46 1.35
CA ALA A 167 -9.53 5.43 1.38
C ALA A 167 -10.12 6.47 2.34
N MET A 168 -9.33 6.91 3.33
CA MET A 168 -9.75 7.95 4.27
C MET A 168 -8.56 8.77 4.76
N MET A 169 -8.68 10.09 4.69
CA MET A 169 -7.67 11.01 5.21
C MET A 169 -8.05 11.54 6.59
N THR A 170 -7.05 11.66 7.47
CA THR A 170 -7.25 12.32 8.76
C THR A 170 -7.55 13.79 8.60
N GLY A 171 -8.23 14.41 9.59
CA GLY A 171 -8.52 15.83 9.56
C GLY A 171 -7.27 16.71 9.42
N ARG A 172 -6.11 16.26 9.93
CA ARG A 172 -4.82 16.95 9.79
C ARG A 172 -4.35 16.95 8.33
N ILE A 173 -4.42 15.80 7.66
CA ILE A 173 -4.02 15.67 6.25
C ILE A 173 -4.97 16.49 5.37
N LEU A 174 -6.28 16.40 5.59
CA LEU A 174 -7.28 17.19 4.85
C LEU A 174 -7.07 18.70 5.02
N HIS A 175 -6.71 19.17 6.22
CA HIS A 175 -6.41 20.58 6.44
C HIS A 175 -5.22 21.06 5.59
N HIS A 176 -4.20 20.21 5.41
CA HIS A 176 -3.04 20.51 4.59
C HIS A 176 -3.34 20.38 3.09
N ALA A 177 -3.93 19.27 2.67
CA ALA A 177 -4.23 18.97 1.27
C ALA A 177 -5.41 19.77 0.69
N LYS A 178 -6.28 20.34 1.55
CA LYS A 178 -7.51 21.07 1.25
C LYS A 178 -8.68 20.16 0.86
N PHE A 179 -8.45 19.18 0.00
CA PHE A 179 -9.39 18.11 -0.32
C PHE A 179 -8.63 16.85 -0.75
N PRO A 180 -9.22 15.66 -0.61
CA PRO A 180 -8.57 14.41 -1.01
C PRO A 180 -8.46 14.33 -2.52
N TYR A 181 -7.36 13.74 -2.99
CA TYR A 181 -7.30 13.27 -4.37
C TYR A 181 -8.29 12.12 -4.54
N ALA A 182 -9.04 12.12 -5.63
CA ALA A 182 -9.94 11.04 -5.98
C ALA A 182 -10.11 10.99 -7.50
N ILE A 183 -9.92 9.80 -8.06
CA ILE A 183 -10.18 9.54 -9.49
C ILE A 183 -11.69 9.50 -9.78
N SER A 184 -12.47 9.07 -8.78
CA SER A 184 -13.93 9.03 -8.82
C SER A 184 -14.50 9.53 -7.49
N VAL A 185 -14.98 10.77 -7.47
CA VAL A 185 -15.55 11.39 -6.27
C VAL A 185 -16.80 10.63 -5.78
N GLY A 186 -17.65 10.17 -6.72
CA GLY A 186 -18.86 9.40 -6.36
C GLY A 186 -18.51 8.12 -5.62
N GLU A 187 -17.60 7.30 -6.18
CA GLU A 187 -17.15 6.05 -5.53
C GLU A 187 -16.43 6.32 -4.20
N TYR A 188 -15.64 7.40 -4.14
CA TYR A 188 -14.96 7.79 -2.89
C TYR A 188 -15.98 8.10 -1.78
N LEU A 189 -17.04 8.83 -2.07
CA LEU A 189 -18.12 9.12 -1.12
C LEU A 189 -18.87 7.84 -0.71
N ASP A 190 -19.16 6.95 -1.67
CA ASP A 190 -19.80 5.66 -1.37
C ASP A 190 -18.91 4.79 -0.49
N THR A 191 -17.60 4.80 -0.72
CA THR A 191 -16.60 4.13 0.12
C THR A 191 -16.62 4.68 1.54
N LEU A 192 -16.61 6.01 1.73
CA LEU A 192 -16.69 6.62 3.07
C LEU A 192 -17.98 6.26 3.80
N VAL A 193 -19.12 6.18 3.09
CA VAL A 193 -20.39 5.74 3.68
C VAL A 193 -20.29 4.29 4.16
N LYS A 194 -19.74 3.39 3.35
CA LYS A 194 -19.53 1.98 3.72
C LYS A 194 -18.58 1.83 4.90
N LEU A 195 -17.47 2.57 4.92
CA LEU A 195 -16.48 2.50 6.00
C LEU A 195 -17.05 2.94 7.37
N ARG A 196 -18.07 3.80 7.41
CA ARG A 196 -18.76 4.16 8.65
C ARG A 196 -19.46 2.98 9.34
N GLU A 197 -19.84 1.96 8.59
CA GLU A 197 -20.48 0.74 9.11
C GLU A 197 -19.46 -0.34 9.51
N VAL A 198 -18.20 -0.19 9.07
CA VAL A 198 -17.13 -1.14 9.38
C VAL A 198 -16.65 -0.93 10.81
N LYS A 199 -16.62 -2.01 11.58
CA LYS A 199 -16.06 -2.02 12.93
C LYS A 199 -14.68 -2.67 12.87
N ALA A 200 -13.72 -2.06 13.51
CA ALA A 200 -12.38 -2.59 13.75
C ALA A 200 -11.97 -2.27 15.19
N ALA A 201 -10.95 -2.96 15.69
CA ALA A 201 -10.44 -2.69 17.04
C ALA A 201 -9.52 -1.46 17.07
N GLU A 202 -8.84 -1.21 15.94
CA GLU A 202 -7.98 -0.05 15.67
C GLU A 202 -8.05 0.31 14.17
#